data_fdc7dc6f6bcb633493720352544242de
#
_entry.id   fdc7dc6f6bcb633493720352544242de
#
_cell.length_a   1.000
_cell.length_b   1.000
_cell.length_c   1.000
_cell.angle_alpha   90.00
_cell.angle_beta   90.00
_cell.angle_gamma   90.00
#
_symmetry.space_group_name_H-M   'P 1'
#
loop_
_entity.id
_entity.type
_entity.pdbx_description
1 polymer ?
#
loop_
_entity_poly.entity_id
_entity_poly.type
_entity_poly.pdbx_seq_one_letter_code
_entity_poly.pdbx_strand_id
1 'polypeptide(L)'
;MKKILVTRKLLKECEDKAQKIFDAKLNSNDELYSQTKLIELSNGCDAVLTSLTDKMDEDTINKLPETVKVISNFAIGFGNIDLEAAKKRGIAVTNTPEVLSDATAEIGILLILGACRREAEGIEAAKESNWKWSADYLIGKQLTGSRLGILGMGRIGQKIAKIAKSLGMIIDRKSVV
;
A
#
# COMPACT_ATOMS: atom_id res chain seq x y z
N MET A 1 24.77 -11.06 15.76
CA MET A 1 23.48 -10.95 15.03
C MET A 1 23.65 -9.94 13.93
N LYS A 2 22.92 -10.08 12.82
CA LYS A 2 22.88 -9.05 11.76
C LYS A 2 22.14 -7.83 12.29
N LYS A 3 22.61 -6.62 11.94
CA LYS A 3 21.99 -5.37 12.36
C LYS A 3 21.03 -4.85 11.30
N ILE A 4 19.84 -4.46 11.73
CA ILE A 4 18.85 -3.86 10.82
C ILE A 4 18.33 -2.53 11.35
N LEU A 5 18.13 -1.59 10.46
CA LEU A 5 17.35 -0.38 10.73
C LEU A 5 15.91 -0.61 10.29
N VAL A 6 14.95 -0.35 11.16
CA VAL A 6 13.51 -0.33 10.86
C VAL A 6 13.06 1.12 10.85
N THR A 7 12.66 1.64 9.69
CA THR A 7 12.45 3.08 9.49
C THR A 7 11.11 3.59 9.99
N ARG A 8 10.14 2.70 10.16
CA ARG A 8 8.79 3.02 10.64
C ARG A 8 8.40 2.09 11.78
N LYS A 9 7.52 2.57 12.64
CA LYS A 9 6.93 1.73 13.69
C LYS A 9 6.09 0.61 13.05
N LEU A 10 6.32 -0.60 13.47
CA LEU A 10 5.58 -1.76 13.03
C LEU A 10 4.59 -2.22 14.11
N LEU A 11 3.80 -3.24 13.78
CA LEU A 11 3.02 -3.95 14.78
C LEU A 11 3.96 -4.58 15.80
N LYS A 12 3.59 -4.54 17.07
CA LYS A 12 4.42 -5.03 18.18
C LYS A 12 4.97 -6.43 17.94
N GLU A 13 4.13 -7.33 17.45
CA GLU A 13 4.53 -8.71 17.14
C GLU A 13 5.65 -8.79 16.08
N CYS A 14 5.63 -7.88 15.11
CA CYS A 14 6.67 -7.80 14.08
C CYS A 14 7.97 -7.22 14.66
N GLU A 15 7.87 -6.21 15.52
CA GLU A 15 9.03 -5.63 16.21
C GLU A 15 9.68 -6.64 17.16
N ASP A 16 8.87 -7.34 17.96
CA ASP A 16 9.34 -8.41 18.86
C ASP A 16 10.04 -9.53 18.08
N LYS A 17 9.50 -9.92 16.93
CA LYS A 17 10.11 -10.89 16.03
C LYS A 17 11.42 -10.39 15.44
N ALA A 18 11.46 -9.13 15.00
CA ALA A 18 12.65 -8.51 14.46
C ALA A 18 13.78 -8.48 15.49
N GLN A 19 13.48 -8.10 16.75
CA GLN A 19 14.44 -8.07 17.85
C GLN A 19 14.95 -9.45 18.29
N LYS A 20 14.15 -10.50 18.10
CA LYS A 20 14.57 -11.88 18.40
C LYS A 20 15.57 -12.41 17.36
N ILE A 21 15.44 -11.98 16.11
CA ILE A 21 16.21 -12.52 14.97
C ILE A 21 17.43 -11.63 14.66
N PHE A 22 17.29 -10.32 14.85
CA PHE A 22 18.26 -9.31 14.46
C PHE A 22 18.61 -8.41 15.65
N ASP A 23 19.75 -7.74 15.57
CA ASP A 23 20.02 -6.53 16.34
C ASP A 23 19.25 -5.38 15.67
N ALA A 24 17.96 -5.23 16.04
CA ALA A 24 17.04 -4.34 15.35
C ALA A 24 16.98 -2.96 16.00
N LYS A 25 17.35 -1.93 15.22
CA LYS A 25 17.18 -0.53 15.59
C LYS A 25 15.78 -0.08 15.17
N LEU A 26 14.86 -0.03 16.13
CA LEU A 26 13.45 0.30 15.90
C LEU A 26 13.20 1.81 15.95
N ASN A 27 12.21 2.28 15.21
CA ASN A 27 11.68 3.63 15.26
C ASN A 27 10.44 3.71 16.17
N SER A 28 10.65 3.65 17.47
CA SER A 28 9.58 3.57 18.46
C SER A 28 8.60 4.74 18.44
N ASN A 29 9.07 5.92 18.02
CA ASN A 29 8.26 7.14 17.96
C ASN A 29 7.57 7.35 16.62
N ASP A 30 7.76 6.46 15.64
CA ASP A 30 7.26 6.57 14.27
C ASP A 30 7.61 7.90 13.59
N GLU A 31 8.80 8.39 13.85
CA GLU A 31 9.28 9.63 13.25
C GLU A 31 9.54 9.44 11.75
N LEU A 32 9.07 10.36 10.92
CA LEU A 32 9.43 10.37 9.50
C LEU A 32 10.89 10.81 9.35
N TYR A 33 11.75 9.87 8.98
CA TYR A 33 13.16 10.17 8.78
C TYR A 33 13.38 10.94 7.48
N SER A 34 14.17 12.01 7.56
CA SER A 34 14.77 12.61 6.36
C SER A 34 15.78 11.65 5.74
N GLN A 35 16.07 11.81 4.45
CA GLN A 35 17.09 11.00 3.76
C GLN A 35 18.43 11.03 4.49
N THR A 36 18.87 12.21 4.96
CA THR A 36 20.12 12.37 5.75
C THR A 36 20.07 11.53 7.02
N LYS A 37 18.99 11.65 7.79
CA LYS A 37 18.82 10.88 9.04
C LYS A 37 18.77 9.38 8.79
N LEU A 38 18.10 8.95 7.71
CA LEU A 38 18.04 7.54 7.32
C LEU A 38 19.45 7.00 7.03
N ILE A 39 20.26 7.74 6.26
CA ILE A 39 21.65 7.38 5.95
C ILE A 39 22.47 7.28 7.23
N GLU A 40 22.41 8.28 8.12
CA GLU A 40 23.13 8.29 9.40
C GLU A 40 22.75 7.09 10.27
N LEU A 41 21.43 6.82 10.40
CA LEU A 41 20.93 5.72 11.20
C LEU A 41 21.29 4.34 10.64
N SER A 42 21.55 4.26 9.31
CA SER A 42 21.96 3.03 8.63
C SER A 42 23.44 2.67 8.90
N ASN A 43 24.21 3.56 9.54
CA ASN A 43 25.61 3.26 9.86
C ASN A 43 25.73 2.01 10.75
N GLY A 44 26.55 1.08 10.27
CA GLY A 44 26.78 -0.21 10.92
C GLY A 44 25.63 -1.22 10.77
N CYS A 45 24.60 -0.91 9.98
CA CYS A 45 23.52 -1.86 9.67
C CYS A 45 23.88 -2.71 8.44
N ASP A 46 23.44 -3.96 8.45
CA ASP A 46 23.53 -4.89 7.32
C ASP A 46 22.33 -4.74 6.36
N ALA A 47 21.18 -4.29 6.88
CA ALA A 47 19.95 -4.10 6.10
C ALA A 47 19.11 -2.93 6.62
N VAL A 48 18.25 -2.42 5.73
CA VAL A 48 17.26 -1.39 6.06
C VAL A 48 15.88 -1.92 5.69
N LEU A 49 14.96 -1.91 6.65
CA LEU A 49 13.55 -2.20 6.42
C LEU A 49 12.82 -0.86 6.27
N THR A 50 12.41 -0.58 5.05
CA THR A 50 11.76 0.68 4.65
C THR A 50 10.25 0.52 4.45
N SER A 51 9.57 1.63 4.29
CA SER A 51 8.16 1.69 3.87
C SER A 51 7.97 2.63 2.67
N LEU A 52 6.75 2.77 2.18
CA LEU A 52 6.43 3.66 1.06
C LEU A 52 6.75 5.14 1.31
N THR A 53 6.86 5.53 2.58
CA THR A 53 7.15 6.92 2.96
C THR A 53 8.64 7.27 2.92
N ASP A 54 9.50 6.27 2.82
CA ASP A 54 10.95 6.45 2.77
C ASP A 54 11.40 6.64 1.31
N LYS A 55 12.01 7.76 1.03
CA LYS A 55 12.53 8.06 -0.30
C LYS A 55 13.92 7.45 -0.46
N MET A 56 14.00 6.35 -1.20
CA MET A 56 15.22 5.60 -1.51
C MET A 56 15.63 5.84 -2.97
N ASP A 57 15.81 7.12 -3.33
CA ASP A 57 16.28 7.52 -4.65
C ASP A 57 17.79 7.21 -4.85
N GLU A 58 18.28 7.45 -6.06
CA GLU A 58 19.67 7.19 -6.44
C GLU A 58 20.66 7.86 -5.47
N ASP A 59 20.40 9.13 -5.09
CA ASP A 59 21.27 9.87 -4.19
C ASP A 59 21.33 9.25 -2.78
N THR A 60 20.18 8.85 -2.24
CA THR A 60 20.09 8.17 -0.94
C THR A 60 20.81 6.83 -0.98
N ILE A 61 20.52 6.00 -1.99
CA ILE A 61 21.11 4.65 -2.14
C ILE A 61 22.62 4.75 -2.28
N ASN A 62 23.12 5.69 -3.08
CA ASN A 62 24.56 5.87 -3.27
C ASN A 62 25.30 6.30 -1.98
N LYS A 63 24.61 6.97 -1.06
CA LYS A 63 25.15 7.42 0.24
C LYS A 63 24.96 6.42 1.37
N LEU A 64 24.18 5.34 1.16
CA LEU A 64 24.07 4.29 2.18
C LEU A 64 25.44 3.70 2.50
N PRO A 65 25.69 3.31 3.77
CA PRO A 65 26.91 2.59 4.13
C PRO A 65 27.15 1.33 3.30
N GLU A 66 28.40 1.00 3.03
CA GLU A 66 28.76 -0.21 2.27
C GLU A 66 28.34 -1.51 2.96
N THR A 67 28.12 -1.46 4.27
CA THR A 67 27.62 -2.58 5.07
C THR A 67 26.19 -2.98 4.72
N VAL A 68 25.37 -2.03 4.22
CA VAL A 68 23.99 -2.32 3.82
C VAL A 68 23.96 -3.14 2.55
N LYS A 69 23.44 -4.36 2.65
CA LYS A 69 23.34 -5.33 1.56
C LYS A 69 21.90 -5.64 1.14
N VAL A 70 20.93 -5.25 1.96
CA VAL A 70 19.51 -5.51 1.71
C VAL A 70 18.68 -4.27 2.05
N ILE A 71 17.77 -3.92 1.15
CA ILE A 71 16.66 -3.01 1.40
C ILE A 71 15.38 -3.86 1.33
N SER A 72 14.68 -3.99 2.46
CA SER A 72 13.40 -4.71 2.52
C SER A 72 12.26 -3.70 2.60
N ASN A 73 11.41 -3.63 1.57
CA ASN A 73 10.32 -2.67 1.53
C ASN A 73 9.03 -3.26 2.12
N PHE A 74 8.53 -2.69 3.19
CA PHE A 74 7.23 -3.06 3.76
C PHE A 74 6.09 -2.47 2.92
N ALA A 75 6.01 -2.94 1.68
CA ALA A 75 5.01 -2.53 0.69
C ALA A 75 4.95 -3.55 -0.46
N ILE A 76 3.85 -3.54 -1.22
CA ILE A 76 3.77 -4.24 -2.52
C ILE A 76 4.55 -3.50 -3.59
N GLY A 77 4.35 -2.18 -3.67
CA GLY A 77 5.05 -1.32 -4.60
C GLY A 77 6.48 -1.04 -4.17
N PHE A 78 7.31 -0.66 -5.11
CA PHE A 78 8.70 -0.28 -4.90
C PHE A 78 9.06 1.02 -5.64
N GLY A 79 8.06 1.82 -6.01
CA GLY A 79 8.27 3.10 -6.70
C GLY A 79 9.01 4.16 -5.87
N ASN A 80 9.17 3.93 -4.58
CA ASN A 80 9.97 4.74 -3.67
C ASN A 80 11.47 4.35 -3.66
N ILE A 81 11.87 3.30 -4.39
CA ILE A 81 13.24 2.75 -4.41
C ILE A 81 13.78 2.78 -5.83
N ASP A 82 14.95 3.37 -6.03
CA ASP A 82 15.68 3.28 -7.28
C ASP A 82 16.37 1.91 -7.40
N LEU A 83 15.74 1.01 -8.17
CA LEU A 83 16.24 -0.36 -8.35
C LEU A 83 17.56 -0.41 -9.12
N GLU A 84 17.79 0.50 -10.05
CA GLU A 84 19.03 0.52 -10.83
C GLU A 84 20.22 0.98 -9.97
N ALA A 85 20.02 1.97 -9.11
CA ALA A 85 21.04 2.38 -8.14
C ALA A 85 21.33 1.25 -7.13
N ALA A 86 20.29 0.58 -6.62
CA ALA A 86 20.46 -0.56 -5.71
C ALA A 86 21.26 -1.70 -6.38
N LYS A 87 20.92 -2.02 -7.63
CA LYS A 87 21.62 -3.04 -8.42
C LYS A 87 23.08 -2.69 -8.66
N LYS A 88 23.39 -1.44 -9.04
CA LYS A 88 24.77 -0.95 -9.24
C LYS A 88 25.59 -1.09 -7.94
N ARG A 89 24.96 -0.87 -6.78
CA ARG A 89 25.57 -1.02 -5.46
C ARG A 89 25.60 -2.46 -4.93
N GLY A 90 25.05 -3.43 -5.65
CA GLY A 90 24.93 -4.82 -5.20
C GLY A 90 24.03 -4.98 -3.98
N ILE A 91 23.04 -4.09 -3.81
CA ILE A 91 22.04 -4.14 -2.73
C ILE A 91 20.82 -4.90 -3.24
N ALA A 92 20.47 -5.99 -2.54
CA ALA A 92 19.24 -6.73 -2.83
C ALA A 92 18.02 -5.93 -2.34
N VAL A 93 16.98 -5.85 -3.19
CA VAL A 93 15.70 -5.22 -2.83
C VAL A 93 14.61 -6.28 -2.75
N THR A 94 13.87 -6.28 -1.67
CA THR A 94 12.71 -7.17 -1.45
C THR A 94 11.47 -6.36 -1.13
N ASN A 95 10.29 -6.94 -1.40
CA ASN A 95 8.99 -6.35 -1.11
C ASN A 95 8.03 -7.41 -0.57
N THR A 96 6.78 -7.03 -0.26
CA THR A 96 5.73 -7.92 0.24
C THR A 96 4.62 -8.10 -0.81
N PRO A 97 4.84 -8.88 -1.88
CA PRO A 97 3.84 -9.07 -2.94
C PRO A 97 2.64 -9.88 -2.43
N GLU A 98 1.47 -9.64 -3.04
CA GLU A 98 0.23 -10.42 -2.93
C GLU A 98 -0.55 -10.31 -1.61
N VAL A 99 0.09 -10.07 -0.48
CA VAL A 99 -0.52 -10.14 0.87
C VAL A 99 -1.71 -9.22 1.11
N LEU A 100 -1.89 -8.14 0.32
CA LEU A 100 -2.99 -7.19 0.51
C LEU A 100 -3.89 -7.01 -0.74
N SER A 101 -3.70 -7.83 -1.77
CA SER A 101 -4.45 -7.68 -3.02
C SER A 101 -5.96 -7.89 -2.84
N ASP A 102 -6.38 -8.77 -1.93
CA ASP A 102 -7.79 -8.99 -1.63
C ASP A 102 -8.38 -7.78 -0.89
N ALA A 103 -7.74 -7.34 0.19
CA ALA A 103 -8.18 -6.18 0.96
C ALA A 103 -8.27 -4.91 0.09
N THR A 104 -7.32 -4.70 -0.82
CA THR A 104 -7.35 -3.56 -1.75
C THR A 104 -8.52 -3.69 -2.75
N ALA A 105 -8.79 -4.90 -3.24
CA ALA A 105 -9.92 -5.14 -4.13
C ALA A 105 -11.26 -4.92 -3.42
N GLU A 106 -11.38 -5.31 -2.15
CA GLU A 106 -12.56 -5.06 -1.30
C GLU A 106 -12.84 -3.58 -1.13
N ILE A 107 -11.82 -2.76 -0.86
CA ILE A 107 -11.95 -1.30 -0.84
C ILE A 107 -12.38 -0.77 -2.21
N GLY A 108 -11.84 -1.30 -3.30
CA GLY A 108 -12.28 -0.93 -4.65
C GLY A 108 -13.77 -1.19 -4.88
N ILE A 109 -14.27 -2.33 -4.43
CA ILE A 109 -15.71 -2.67 -4.51
C ILE A 109 -16.56 -1.78 -3.58
N LEU A 110 -16.07 -1.52 -2.35
CA LEU A 110 -16.74 -0.60 -1.43
C LEU A 110 -16.93 0.78 -2.07
N LEU A 111 -15.88 1.32 -2.68
CA LEU A 111 -15.95 2.62 -3.35
C LEU A 111 -16.89 2.62 -4.55
N ILE A 112 -16.94 1.54 -5.35
CA ILE A 112 -17.88 1.39 -6.45
C ILE A 112 -19.32 1.38 -5.94
N LEU A 113 -19.58 0.59 -4.89
CA LEU A 113 -20.89 0.53 -4.25
C LEU A 113 -21.27 1.90 -3.65
N GLY A 114 -20.37 2.51 -2.88
CA GLY A 114 -20.57 3.80 -2.27
C GLY A 114 -20.91 4.89 -3.28
N ALA A 115 -20.15 4.98 -4.37
CA ALA A 115 -20.42 5.94 -5.44
C ALA A 115 -21.76 5.67 -6.15
N CYS A 116 -22.03 4.41 -6.49
CA CYS A 116 -23.28 4.06 -7.17
C CYS A 116 -24.51 4.20 -6.29
N ARG A 117 -24.38 3.99 -4.98
CA ARG A 117 -25.49 4.05 -4.03
C ARG A 117 -25.58 5.39 -3.28
N ARG A 118 -24.73 6.38 -3.63
CA ARG A 118 -24.70 7.72 -3.00
C ARG A 118 -24.51 7.62 -1.48
N GLU A 119 -23.57 6.76 -1.06
CA GLU A 119 -23.36 6.39 0.36
C GLU A 119 -23.08 7.61 1.23
N ALA A 120 -22.19 8.50 0.82
CA ALA A 120 -21.83 9.69 1.60
C ALA A 120 -23.06 10.57 1.89
N GLU A 121 -23.88 10.83 0.87
CA GLU A 121 -25.10 11.60 0.99
C GLU A 121 -26.13 10.86 1.87
N GLY A 122 -26.21 9.54 1.75
CA GLY A 122 -27.07 8.70 2.60
C GLY A 122 -26.67 8.73 4.07
N ILE A 123 -25.36 8.72 4.36
CA ILE A 123 -24.83 8.84 5.73
C ILE A 123 -25.16 10.21 6.32
N GLU A 124 -24.97 11.29 5.56
CA GLU A 124 -25.31 12.64 6.03
C GLU A 124 -26.83 12.77 6.29
N ALA A 125 -27.64 12.28 5.35
CA ALA A 125 -29.10 12.27 5.53
C ALA A 125 -29.53 11.45 6.76
N ALA A 126 -28.88 10.33 7.04
CA ALA A 126 -29.20 9.51 8.21
C ALA A 126 -28.84 10.18 9.55
N LYS A 127 -27.88 11.10 9.56
CA LYS A 127 -27.56 11.92 10.75
C LYS A 127 -28.62 13.02 11.02
N GLU A 128 -29.31 13.42 9.98
CA GLU A 128 -30.38 14.42 10.10
C GLU A 128 -31.69 13.75 10.59
N SER A 129 -32.25 14.22 11.69
CA SER A 129 -33.47 13.64 12.26
C SER A 129 -34.75 13.98 11.48
N ASN A 130 -34.67 14.83 10.46
CA ASN A 130 -35.78 15.37 9.70
C ASN A 130 -35.87 14.94 8.23
N TRP A 131 -35.05 13.96 7.81
CA TRP A 131 -35.13 13.48 6.44
C TRP A 131 -36.52 12.92 6.09
N LYS A 132 -36.99 13.17 4.88
CA LYS A 132 -38.30 12.71 4.41
C LYS A 132 -38.13 11.82 3.20
N TRP A 133 -38.89 10.76 3.16
CA TRP A 133 -38.97 9.88 1.98
C TRP A 133 -39.63 10.61 0.81
N SER A 134 -39.06 10.44 -0.39
CA SER A 134 -39.72 10.74 -1.66
C SER A 134 -39.26 9.71 -2.70
N ALA A 135 -40.01 9.53 -3.79
CA ALA A 135 -39.74 8.55 -4.81
C ALA A 135 -38.41 8.77 -5.56
N ASP A 136 -37.94 10.00 -5.56
CA ASP A 136 -36.70 10.47 -6.18
C ASP A 136 -35.56 10.69 -5.18
N TYR A 137 -35.80 10.44 -3.89
CA TYR A 137 -34.82 10.72 -2.84
C TYR A 137 -33.65 9.75 -2.89
N LEU A 138 -32.45 10.28 -3.03
CA LEU A 138 -31.20 9.54 -3.09
C LEU A 138 -31.18 8.41 -4.14
N ILE A 139 -31.83 8.60 -5.29
CA ILE A 139 -31.76 7.65 -6.39
C ILE A 139 -30.31 7.46 -6.82
N GLY A 140 -29.83 6.24 -6.67
CA GLY A 140 -28.51 5.82 -7.10
C GLY A 140 -28.56 4.99 -8.40
N LYS A 141 -27.39 4.45 -8.76
CA LYS A 141 -27.26 3.54 -9.91
C LYS A 141 -27.22 2.09 -9.45
N GLN A 142 -28.04 1.24 -10.05
CA GLN A 142 -27.97 -0.21 -9.83
C GLN A 142 -26.72 -0.79 -10.50
N LEU A 143 -26.05 -1.71 -9.80
CA LEU A 143 -24.85 -2.37 -10.34
C LEU A 143 -25.20 -3.50 -11.29
N THR A 144 -26.16 -4.33 -10.90
CA THR A 144 -26.62 -5.48 -11.72
C THR A 144 -27.02 -5.03 -13.12
N GLY A 145 -26.43 -5.66 -14.14
CA GLY A 145 -26.60 -5.29 -15.55
C GLY A 145 -25.78 -4.06 -16.00
N SER A 146 -25.17 -3.33 -15.08
CA SER A 146 -24.31 -2.21 -15.44
C SER A 146 -22.93 -2.65 -15.89
N ARG A 147 -22.30 -1.87 -16.76
CA ARG A 147 -20.95 -2.14 -17.27
C ARG A 147 -19.91 -1.48 -16.38
N LEU A 148 -18.88 -2.24 -15.98
CA LEU A 148 -17.70 -1.78 -15.26
C LEU A 148 -16.49 -1.81 -16.17
N GLY A 149 -15.94 -0.65 -16.48
CA GLY A 149 -14.65 -0.52 -17.15
C GLY A 149 -13.50 -0.63 -16.15
N ILE A 150 -12.51 -1.49 -16.43
CA ILE A 150 -11.32 -1.66 -15.61
C ILE A 150 -10.09 -1.28 -16.42
N LEU A 151 -9.40 -0.24 -15.98
CA LEU A 151 -8.12 0.19 -16.52
C LEU A 151 -7.00 -0.42 -15.65
N GLY A 152 -6.28 -1.41 -16.21
CA GLY A 152 -5.28 -2.19 -15.47
C GLY A 152 -5.87 -3.50 -14.92
N MET A 153 -5.62 -4.61 -15.61
CA MET A 153 -6.10 -5.95 -15.24
C MET A 153 -4.99 -6.79 -14.58
N GLY A 154 -4.25 -6.15 -13.68
CA GLY A 154 -3.28 -6.81 -12.81
C GLY A 154 -3.96 -7.59 -11.67
N ARG A 155 -3.20 -7.96 -10.64
CA ARG A 155 -3.70 -8.76 -9.50
C ARG A 155 -4.97 -8.17 -8.87
N ILE A 156 -4.95 -6.87 -8.54
CA ILE A 156 -6.09 -6.17 -7.92
C ILE A 156 -7.25 -6.05 -8.91
N GLY A 157 -6.99 -5.62 -10.15
CA GLY A 157 -8.04 -5.47 -11.16
C GLY A 157 -8.78 -6.78 -11.46
N GLN A 158 -8.08 -7.91 -11.49
CA GLN A 158 -8.69 -9.24 -11.66
C GLN A 158 -9.59 -9.61 -10.47
N LYS A 159 -9.18 -9.30 -9.23
CA LYS A 159 -9.99 -9.56 -8.03
C LYS A 159 -11.25 -8.67 -8.02
N ILE A 160 -11.12 -7.38 -8.34
CA ILE A 160 -12.26 -6.46 -8.50
C ILE A 160 -13.22 -7.00 -9.58
N ALA A 161 -12.70 -7.41 -10.74
CA ALA A 161 -13.51 -7.95 -11.84
C ALA A 161 -14.29 -9.19 -11.39
N LYS A 162 -13.66 -10.09 -10.65
CA LYS A 162 -14.31 -11.31 -10.12
C LYS A 162 -15.47 -10.97 -9.18
N ILE A 163 -15.25 -10.05 -8.24
CA ILE A 163 -16.29 -9.65 -7.27
C ILE A 163 -17.40 -8.88 -7.98
N ALA A 164 -17.08 -7.93 -8.84
CA ALA A 164 -18.07 -7.15 -9.58
C ALA A 164 -18.93 -8.03 -10.49
N LYS A 165 -18.35 -9.08 -11.08
CA LYS A 165 -19.10 -10.08 -11.86
C LYS A 165 -20.11 -10.82 -10.99
N SER A 166 -19.79 -11.18 -9.75
CA SER A 166 -20.76 -11.80 -8.83
C SER A 166 -21.86 -10.84 -8.37
N LEU A 167 -21.64 -9.53 -8.46
CA LEU A 167 -22.66 -8.49 -8.27
C LEU A 167 -23.54 -8.28 -9.54
N GLY A 168 -23.36 -9.11 -10.57
CA GLY A 168 -24.13 -9.04 -11.81
C GLY A 168 -23.67 -7.94 -12.78
N MET A 169 -22.47 -7.40 -12.61
CA MET A 169 -21.93 -6.41 -13.54
C MET A 169 -21.32 -7.05 -14.78
N ILE A 170 -21.38 -6.34 -15.90
CA ILE A 170 -20.69 -6.69 -17.14
C ILE A 170 -19.30 -6.08 -17.10
N ILE A 171 -18.26 -6.91 -17.18
CA ILE A 171 -16.88 -6.43 -17.12
C ILE A 171 -16.37 -6.09 -18.51
N ASP A 172 -15.93 -4.84 -18.67
CA ASP A 172 -15.20 -4.38 -19.83
C ASP A 172 -13.75 -4.05 -19.39
N ARG A 173 -12.76 -4.53 -20.15
CA ARG A 173 -11.36 -4.35 -19.79
C ARG A 173 -10.62 -3.61 -20.88
N LYS A 174 -9.76 -2.68 -20.46
CA LYS A 174 -8.68 -2.17 -21.30
C LYS A 174 -7.36 -2.45 -20.57
N SER A 175 -6.46 -3.21 -21.21
CA SER A 175 -5.08 -3.27 -20.71
C SER A 175 -4.36 -2.01 -21.19
N VAL A 176 -3.67 -1.34 -20.26
CA VAL A 176 -2.65 -0.36 -20.59
C VAL A 176 -1.37 -1.17 -20.75
N VAL A 177 -0.87 -1.25 -21.96
CA VAL A 177 0.45 -1.81 -22.26
C VAL A 177 1.46 -0.69 -22.00
#